data_1ea25b8acb37c8260064f46e4924694f
#
_entry.id   1ea25b8acb37c8260064f46e4924694f
#
_cell.length_a   1.000
_cell.length_b   1.000
_cell.length_c   1.000
_cell.angle_alpha   90.00
_cell.angle_beta   90.00
_cell.angle_gamma   90.00
#
_symmetry.space_group_name_H-M   'P 1'
#
loop_
_entity.id
_entity.type
_entity.pdbx_description
1 polymer ?
#
loop_
_entity_poly.entity_id
_entity_poly.type
_entity_poly.pdbx_seq_one_letter_code
_entity_poly.pdbx_strand_id
1 'polypeptide(L)'
;MQDEGFIQLAIQQAREAIAGGQSPFGSVVEREGALIAAAHNTVWHDGDPTSHAEVNAIRQAAKRLNTIDLSDCTIYTTCEPCPMCLAAIHWAKIRRVVFGASIADAAEAGFSELRVDARTLAKMGGSGLKVEEGPLREECRELFELWRKANLSKAY
;
A
#
# COMPACT_ATOMS: atom_id res chain seq x y z
N MET A 1 -13.89 13.20 1.95
CA MET A 1 -13.74 11.81 2.40
C MET A 1 -12.62 11.79 3.44
N GLN A 2 -12.85 11.16 4.56
CA GLN A 2 -11.86 11.03 5.64
C GLN A 2 -10.99 9.79 5.46
N ASP A 3 -9.96 9.62 6.28
CA ASP A 3 -9.01 8.51 6.20
C ASP A 3 -9.70 7.15 6.12
N GLU A 4 -10.76 6.94 6.88
CA GLU A 4 -11.53 5.68 6.85
C GLU A 4 -12.08 5.38 5.45
N GLY A 5 -12.63 6.36 4.75
CA GLY A 5 -13.14 6.17 3.40
C GLY A 5 -12.04 5.78 2.41
N PHE A 6 -10.85 6.36 2.52
CA PHE A 6 -9.73 6.01 1.65
C PHE A 6 -9.14 4.63 1.99
N ILE A 7 -9.07 4.25 3.27
CA ILE A 7 -8.69 2.88 3.64
C ILE A 7 -9.73 1.87 3.14
N GLN A 8 -11.02 2.18 3.17
CA GLN A 8 -12.06 1.31 2.59
C GLN A 8 -11.84 1.10 1.09
N LEU A 9 -11.48 2.15 0.34
CA LEU A 9 -11.14 2.03 -1.08
C LEU A 9 -9.88 1.16 -1.29
N ALA A 10 -8.88 1.30 -0.44
CA ALA A 10 -7.69 0.44 -0.49
C ALA A 10 -8.04 -1.03 -0.19
N ILE A 11 -8.93 -1.28 0.78
CA ILE A 11 -9.45 -2.63 1.09
C ILE A 11 -10.20 -3.21 -0.12
N GLN A 12 -11.00 -2.41 -0.81
CA GLN A 12 -11.68 -2.84 -2.03
C GLN A 12 -10.66 -3.28 -3.09
N GLN A 13 -9.59 -2.50 -3.30
CA GLN A 13 -8.51 -2.86 -4.21
C GLN A 13 -7.83 -4.18 -3.82
N ALA A 14 -7.59 -4.40 -2.54
CA ALA A 14 -7.03 -5.66 -2.05
C ALA A 14 -7.96 -6.85 -2.31
N ARG A 15 -9.28 -6.66 -2.16
CA ARG A 15 -10.28 -7.69 -2.51
C ARG A 15 -10.30 -8.00 -4.00
N GLU A 16 -10.18 -6.99 -4.85
CA GLU A 16 -10.04 -7.17 -6.30
C GLU A 16 -8.76 -7.93 -6.65
N ALA A 17 -7.65 -7.64 -5.96
CA ALA A 17 -6.40 -8.39 -6.09
C ALA A 17 -6.62 -9.88 -5.79
N ILE A 18 -7.23 -10.20 -4.66
CA ILE A 18 -7.53 -11.58 -4.25
C ILE A 18 -8.41 -12.28 -5.30
N ALA A 19 -9.47 -11.63 -5.76
CA ALA A 19 -10.36 -12.18 -6.78
C ALA A 19 -9.64 -12.44 -8.11
N GLY A 20 -8.61 -11.65 -8.42
CA GLY A 20 -7.78 -11.79 -9.61
C GLY A 20 -6.56 -12.72 -9.45
N GLY A 21 -6.43 -13.43 -8.31
CA GLY A 21 -5.30 -14.33 -8.07
C GLY A 21 -4.02 -13.64 -7.64
N GLN A 22 -4.09 -12.39 -7.20
CA GLN A 22 -2.95 -11.60 -6.75
C GLN A 22 -2.82 -11.59 -5.22
N SER A 23 -1.71 -11.07 -4.71
CA SER A 23 -1.48 -10.92 -3.27
C SER A 23 -2.42 -9.86 -2.66
N PRO A 24 -2.78 -9.97 -1.37
CA PRO A 24 -3.91 -9.26 -0.76
C PRO A 24 -3.58 -7.81 -0.36
N PHE A 25 -3.07 -7.01 -1.27
CA PHE A 25 -2.64 -5.64 -0.99
C PHE A 25 -3.31 -4.65 -1.92
N GLY A 26 -3.80 -3.55 -1.34
CA GLY A 26 -4.40 -2.45 -2.05
C GLY A 26 -3.88 -1.10 -1.58
N SER A 27 -3.84 -0.13 -2.49
CA SER A 27 -3.37 1.22 -2.19
C SER A 27 -4.11 2.25 -3.03
N VAL A 28 -4.35 3.42 -2.44
CA VAL A 28 -4.96 4.55 -3.13
C VAL A 28 -4.17 5.83 -2.86
N VAL A 29 -4.19 6.75 -3.82
CA VAL A 29 -3.61 8.07 -3.71
C VAL A 29 -4.74 9.09 -3.82
N GLU A 30 -4.80 10.00 -2.85
CA GLU A 30 -5.74 11.13 -2.85
C GLU A 30 -5.02 12.46 -2.93
N ARG A 31 -5.71 13.47 -3.39
CA ARG A 31 -5.28 14.87 -3.40
C ARG A 31 -6.48 15.77 -3.15
N GLU A 32 -6.42 16.61 -2.12
CA GLU A 32 -7.50 17.55 -1.77
C GLU A 32 -8.87 16.89 -1.61
N GLY A 33 -8.90 15.67 -1.06
CA GLY A 33 -10.13 14.89 -0.87
C GLY A 33 -10.62 14.14 -2.11
N ALA A 34 -9.93 14.25 -3.25
CA ALA A 34 -10.27 13.55 -4.48
C ALA A 34 -9.42 12.30 -4.68
N LEU A 35 -10.04 11.19 -5.08
CA LEU A 35 -9.34 9.97 -5.46
C LEU A 35 -8.57 10.19 -6.77
N ILE A 36 -7.24 10.06 -6.74
CA ILE A 36 -6.37 10.21 -7.91
C ILE A 36 -6.02 8.86 -8.51
N ALA A 37 -5.67 7.88 -7.68
CA ALA A 37 -5.31 6.55 -8.13
C ALA A 37 -5.82 5.48 -7.16
N ALA A 38 -6.19 4.33 -7.70
CA ALA A 38 -6.54 3.14 -6.94
C ALA A 38 -5.89 1.93 -7.61
N ALA A 39 -5.13 1.15 -6.87
CA ALA A 39 -4.36 0.05 -7.40
C ALA A 39 -4.22 -1.09 -6.39
N HIS A 40 -3.93 -2.26 -6.90
CA HIS A 40 -3.61 -3.43 -6.09
C HIS A 40 -2.30 -4.08 -6.56
N ASN A 41 -1.83 -5.03 -5.78
CA ASN A 41 -0.66 -5.84 -6.13
C ASN A 41 -0.89 -6.62 -7.43
N THR A 42 0.09 -6.58 -8.33
CA THR A 42 0.07 -7.30 -9.62
C THR A 42 1.37 -8.07 -9.87
N VAL A 43 2.09 -8.45 -8.81
CA VAL A 43 3.39 -9.14 -8.91
C VAL A 43 3.30 -10.39 -9.77
N TRP A 44 2.32 -11.25 -9.54
CA TRP A 44 2.15 -12.48 -10.30
C TRP A 44 1.70 -12.25 -11.74
N HIS A 45 0.76 -11.32 -11.94
CA HIS A 45 0.27 -10.97 -13.27
C HIS A 45 1.37 -10.38 -14.15
N ASP A 46 2.16 -9.45 -13.60
CA ASP A 46 3.20 -8.73 -14.34
C ASP A 46 4.50 -9.53 -14.44
N GLY A 47 4.68 -10.58 -13.61
CA GLY A 47 5.96 -11.23 -13.45
C GLY A 47 7.06 -10.28 -12.94
N ASP A 48 6.68 -9.32 -12.11
CA ASP A 48 7.53 -8.24 -11.62
C ASP A 48 7.43 -8.14 -10.10
N PRO A 49 8.51 -8.46 -9.34
CA PRO A 49 8.48 -8.40 -7.88
C PRO A 49 8.32 -6.97 -7.34
N THR A 50 8.47 -5.95 -8.16
CA THR A 50 8.29 -4.54 -7.74
C THR A 50 6.85 -4.05 -7.90
N SER A 51 5.96 -4.81 -8.53
CA SER A 51 4.56 -4.42 -8.77
C SER A 51 3.68 -4.51 -7.53
N HIS A 52 4.15 -3.92 -6.42
CA HIS A 52 3.37 -3.74 -5.20
C HIS A 52 2.25 -2.73 -5.42
N ALA A 53 1.22 -2.78 -4.60
CA ALA A 53 0.05 -1.90 -4.68
C ALA A 53 0.45 -0.41 -4.64
N GLU A 54 1.36 -0.06 -3.74
CA GLU A 54 1.84 1.32 -3.57
C GLU A 54 2.61 1.82 -4.79
N VAL A 55 3.48 0.99 -5.36
CA VAL A 55 4.23 1.31 -6.58
C VAL A 55 3.28 1.51 -7.75
N ASN A 56 2.29 0.63 -7.90
CA ASN A 56 1.27 0.76 -8.93
C ASN A 56 0.42 2.03 -8.76
N ALA A 57 0.03 2.35 -7.52
CA ALA A 57 -0.73 3.57 -7.22
C ALA A 57 0.07 4.84 -7.54
N ILE A 58 1.36 4.87 -7.18
CA ILE A 58 2.26 6.00 -7.51
C ILE A 58 2.38 6.17 -9.02
N ARG A 59 2.58 5.07 -9.77
CA ARG A 59 2.66 5.12 -11.24
C ARG A 59 1.39 5.69 -11.86
N GLN A 60 0.23 5.25 -11.40
CA GLN A 60 -1.06 5.75 -11.88
C GLN A 60 -1.25 7.24 -11.54
N ALA A 61 -0.94 7.64 -10.31
CA ALA A 61 -1.09 9.02 -9.86
C ALA A 61 -0.18 9.97 -10.62
N ALA A 62 1.11 9.62 -10.77
CA ALA A 62 2.08 10.41 -11.51
C ALA A 62 1.66 10.60 -12.97
N LYS A 63 1.18 9.53 -13.60
CA LYS A 63 0.68 9.56 -14.98
C LYS A 63 -0.57 10.45 -15.09
N ARG A 64 -1.54 10.27 -14.18
CA ARG A 64 -2.80 11.02 -14.19
C ARG A 64 -2.59 12.52 -13.98
N LEU A 65 -1.68 12.88 -13.07
CA LEU A 65 -1.36 14.26 -12.75
C LEU A 65 -0.27 14.86 -13.65
N ASN A 66 0.34 14.02 -14.52
CA ASN A 66 1.43 14.40 -15.41
C ASN A 66 2.59 15.07 -14.66
N THR A 67 3.00 14.50 -13.53
CA THR A 67 4.08 15.02 -12.69
C THR A 67 4.76 13.90 -11.91
N ILE A 68 6.03 14.07 -11.60
CA ILE A 68 6.76 13.19 -10.66
C ILE A 68 6.68 13.70 -9.21
N ASP A 69 6.17 14.89 -9.01
CA ASP A 69 6.02 15.52 -7.69
C ASP A 69 4.57 15.36 -7.20
N LEU A 70 4.40 14.46 -6.22
CA LEU A 70 3.12 14.17 -5.57
C LEU A 70 3.10 14.70 -4.12
N SER A 71 3.80 15.82 -3.87
CA SER A 71 3.96 16.39 -2.52
C SER A 71 2.65 16.88 -1.88
N ASP A 72 1.63 17.13 -2.70
CA ASP A 72 0.28 17.53 -2.29
C ASP A 72 -0.70 16.34 -2.17
N CYS A 73 -0.17 15.12 -2.29
CA CYS A 73 -0.96 13.88 -2.18
C CYS A 73 -0.73 13.16 -0.86
N THR A 74 -1.72 12.36 -0.45
CA THR A 74 -1.62 11.35 0.59
C THR A 74 -1.79 9.97 -0.02
N ILE A 75 -1.03 8.99 0.46
CA ILE A 75 -1.19 7.59 0.07
C ILE A 75 -1.76 6.77 1.23
N TYR A 76 -2.76 5.96 0.93
CA TYR A 76 -3.40 5.02 1.86
C TYR A 76 -3.14 3.61 1.39
N THR A 77 -2.79 2.71 2.31
CA THR A 77 -2.47 1.34 1.95
C THR A 77 -3.00 0.37 3.01
N THR A 78 -3.44 -0.80 2.59
CA THR A 78 -3.98 -1.83 3.49
C THR A 78 -2.93 -2.42 4.42
N CYS A 79 -1.66 -2.35 4.03
CA CYS A 79 -0.54 -2.82 4.84
C CYS A 79 0.55 -1.77 4.89
N GLU A 80 1.25 -1.69 6.01
CA GLU A 80 2.41 -0.82 6.19
C GLU A 80 3.40 -0.98 5.03
N PRO A 81 3.84 0.13 4.39
CA PRO A 81 4.77 0.04 3.27
C PRO A 81 6.08 -0.66 3.64
N CYS A 82 6.47 -1.64 2.85
CA CYS A 82 7.80 -2.24 2.96
C CYS A 82 8.89 -1.20 2.60
N PRO A 83 10.17 -1.47 2.88
CA PRO A 83 11.25 -0.52 2.55
C PRO A 83 11.29 -0.08 1.08
N MET A 84 11.02 -0.97 0.13
CA MET A 84 10.94 -0.61 -1.29
C MET A 84 9.84 0.43 -1.55
N CYS A 85 8.64 0.18 -1.04
CA CYS A 85 7.49 1.06 -1.24
C CYS A 85 7.64 2.38 -0.49
N LEU A 86 8.21 2.36 0.73
CA LEU A 86 8.49 3.58 1.46
C LEU A 86 9.49 4.46 0.71
N ALA A 87 10.53 3.87 0.15
CA ALA A 87 11.49 4.59 -0.69
C ALA A 87 10.81 5.16 -1.95
N ALA A 88 9.91 4.41 -2.59
CA ALA A 88 9.14 4.91 -3.73
C ALA A 88 8.24 6.10 -3.34
N ILE A 89 7.58 6.04 -2.19
CA ILE A 89 6.76 7.12 -1.64
C ILE A 89 7.63 8.37 -1.40
N HIS A 90 8.82 8.20 -0.85
CA HIS A 90 9.79 9.28 -0.66
C HIS A 90 10.22 9.90 -2.00
N TRP A 91 10.57 9.10 -3.00
CA TRP A 91 10.93 9.59 -4.32
C TRP A 91 9.80 10.34 -5.02
N ALA A 92 8.56 9.92 -4.79
CA ALA A 92 7.36 10.61 -5.27
C ALA A 92 7.07 11.90 -4.51
N LYS A 93 7.81 12.19 -3.43
CA LYS A 93 7.66 13.36 -2.55
C LYS A 93 6.34 13.42 -1.78
N ILE A 94 5.60 12.33 -1.73
CA ILE A 94 4.41 12.21 -0.90
C ILE A 94 4.80 12.43 0.57
N ARG A 95 4.04 13.28 1.28
CA ARG A 95 4.40 13.69 2.64
C ARG A 95 3.66 12.94 3.73
N ARG A 96 2.64 12.16 3.38
CA ARG A 96 1.82 11.43 4.33
C ARG A 96 1.43 10.05 3.78
N VAL A 97 1.65 9.03 4.60
CA VAL A 97 1.15 7.67 4.35
C VAL A 97 0.34 7.19 5.54
N VAL A 98 -0.82 6.61 5.26
CA VAL A 98 -1.71 6.02 6.25
C VAL A 98 -1.88 4.54 5.92
N PHE A 99 -1.66 3.65 6.89
CA PHE A 99 -1.73 2.21 6.67
C PHE A 99 -2.62 1.50 7.70
N GLY A 100 -3.15 0.34 7.31
CA GLY A 100 -3.98 -0.50 8.18
C GLY A 100 -3.16 -1.56 8.93
N ALA A 101 -2.90 -2.70 8.30
CA ALA A 101 -2.11 -3.79 8.90
C ALA A 101 -0.61 -3.46 8.92
N SER A 102 0.13 -4.08 9.83
CA SER A 102 1.58 -3.88 9.97
C SER A 102 2.41 -4.81 9.09
N ILE A 103 3.71 -4.50 8.93
CA ILE A 103 4.70 -5.41 8.31
C ILE A 103 4.74 -6.75 9.07
N ALA A 104 4.61 -6.72 10.40
CA ALA A 104 4.57 -7.95 11.21
C ALA A 104 3.36 -8.81 10.86
N ASP A 105 2.20 -8.23 10.61
CA ASP A 105 1.00 -8.94 10.16
C ASP A 105 1.23 -9.63 8.80
N ALA A 106 1.89 -8.96 7.86
CA ALA A 106 2.24 -9.53 6.55
C ALA A 106 3.26 -10.67 6.69
N ALA A 107 4.28 -10.53 7.53
CA ALA A 107 5.27 -11.56 7.80
C ALA A 107 4.61 -12.81 8.41
N GLU A 108 3.68 -12.64 9.34
CA GLU A 108 2.89 -13.72 9.94
C GLU A 108 2.05 -14.47 8.89
N ALA A 109 1.58 -13.76 7.87
CA ALA A 109 0.86 -14.37 6.75
C ALA A 109 1.77 -15.14 5.78
N GLY A 110 3.09 -15.04 5.89
CA GLY A 110 4.08 -15.80 5.13
C GLY A 110 4.88 -14.98 4.11
N PHE A 111 4.67 -13.67 4.03
CA PHE A 111 5.46 -12.80 3.14
C PHE A 111 6.85 -12.54 3.70
N SER A 112 7.88 -12.59 2.83
CA SER A 112 9.29 -12.42 3.18
C SER A 112 9.65 -10.94 3.35
N GLU A 113 9.02 -10.28 4.31
CA GLU A 113 9.23 -8.86 4.59
C GLU A 113 10.64 -8.56 5.11
N LEU A 114 11.22 -7.45 4.66
CA LEU A 114 12.35 -6.83 5.34
C LEU A 114 11.81 -6.21 6.64
N ARG A 115 12.33 -6.68 7.78
CA ARG A 115 11.80 -6.35 9.10
C ARG A 115 12.30 -4.99 9.62
N VAL A 116 12.02 -3.96 8.86
CA VAL A 116 12.26 -2.56 9.24
C VAL A 116 10.93 -1.83 9.10
N ASP A 117 10.41 -1.34 10.21
CA ASP A 117 9.14 -0.61 10.17
C ASP A 117 9.30 0.74 9.44
N ALA A 118 8.21 1.18 8.82
CA ALA A 118 8.22 2.34 7.95
C ALA A 118 8.62 3.64 8.68
N ARG A 119 8.20 3.81 9.94
CA ARG A 119 8.57 4.99 10.74
C ARG A 119 10.07 5.05 11.02
N THR A 120 10.64 3.91 11.43
CA THR A 120 12.08 3.79 11.68
C THR A 120 12.87 4.10 10.43
N LEU A 121 12.50 3.52 9.29
CA LEU A 121 13.20 3.76 8.02
C LEU A 121 13.11 5.23 7.60
N ALA A 122 11.95 5.85 7.67
CA ALA A 122 11.75 7.26 7.35
C ALA A 122 12.62 8.15 8.23
N LYS A 123 12.65 7.90 9.54
CA LYS A 123 13.44 8.64 10.51
C LYS A 123 14.96 8.49 10.27
N MET A 124 15.42 7.26 10.08
CA MET A 124 16.84 6.97 9.81
C MET A 124 17.32 7.61 8.50
N GLY A 125 16.45 7.64 7.48
CA GLY A 125 16.74 8.27 6.20
C GLY A 125 16.60 9.79 6.19
N GLY A 126 16.18 10.41 7.28
CA GLY A 126 15.95 11.85 7.34
C GLY A 126 14.76 12.30 6.50
N SER A 127 13.82 11.40 6.18
CA SER A 127 12.61 11.74 5.46
C SER A 127 11.63 12.51 6.33
N GLY A 128 11.04 13.57 5.79
CA GLY A 128 9.94 14.30 6.44
C GLY A 128 8.58 13.62 6.32
N LEU A 129 8.53 12.40 5.80
CA LEU A 129 7.30 11.63 5.59
C LEU A 129 6.63 11.30 6.92
N LYS A 130 5.35 11.65 7.03
CA LYS A 130 4.49 11.23 8.14
C LYS A 130 3.96 9.82 7.88
N VAL A 131 4.31 8.89 8.74
CA VAL A 131 3.85 7.49 8.69
C VAL A 131 2.86 7.27 9.83
N GLU A 132 1.60 7.02 9.50
CA GLU A 132 0.51 6.96 10.46
C GLU A 132 -0.25 5.64 10.37
N GLU A 133 -0.54 5.03 11.51
CA GLU A 133 -1.53 3.97 11.60
C GLU A 133 -2.91 4.57 11.40
N GLY A 134 -3.67 4.00 10.48
CA GLY A 134 -5.00 4.46 10.16
C GLY A 134 -6.11 3.63 10.83
N PRO A 135 -7.36 3.96 10.51
CA PRO A 135 -8.51 3.15 10.93
C PRO A 135 -8.55 1.80 10.20
N LEU A 136 -9.48 0.94 10.62
CA LEU A 136 -9.81 -0.34 9.97
C LEU A 136 -8.65 -1.35 9.93
N ARG A 137 -7.81 -1.33 10.97
CA ARG A 137 -6.68 -2.28 11.06
C ARG A 137 -7.14 -3.74 10.99
N GLU A 138 -8.20 -4.09 11.72
CA GLU A 138 -8.68 -5.48 11.75
C GLU A 138 -9.22 -5.92 10.39
N GLU A 139 -9.97 -5.07 9.71
CA GLU A 139 -10.44 -5.34 8.35
C GLU A 139 -9.29 -5.52 7.36
N CYS A 140 -8.21 -4.76 7.53
CA CYS A 140 -7.00 -4.95 6.74
C CYS A 140 -6.30 -6.27 7.06
N ARG A 141 -6.26 -6.69 8.32
CA ARG A 141 -5.73 -8.00 8.73
C ARG A 141 -6.57 -9.16 8.20
N GLU A 142 -7.88 -9.03 8.18
CA GLU A 142 -8.80 -10.03 7.64
C GLU A 142 -8.55 -10.33 6.15
N LEU A 143 -7.96 -9.41 5.40
CA LEU A 143 -7.58 -9.64 4.01
C LEU A 143 -6.63 -10.82 3.84
N PHE A 144 -5.73 -11.06 4.78
CA PHE A 144 -4.82 -12.21 4.75
C PHE A 144 -5.58 -13.54 4.90
N GLU A 145 -6.61 -13.58 5.76
CA GLU A 145 -7.46 -14.78 5.91
C GLU A 145 -8.32 -15.01 4.66
N LEU A 146 -8.89 -13.95 4.10
CA LEU A 146 -9.65 -14.02 2.86
C LEU A 146 -8.78 -14.58 1.72
N TRP A 147 -7.54 -14.11 1.61
CA TRP A 147 -6.56 -14.58 0.63
C TRP A 147 -6.22 -16.07 0.83
N ARG A 148 -5.99 -16.53 2.07
CA ARG A 148 -5.75 -17.94 2.37
C ARG A 148 -6.93 -18.82 1.99
N LYS A 149 -8.16 -18.40 2.32
CA LYS A 149 -9.39 -19.14 2.00
C LYS A 149 -9.65 -19.24 0.49
N ALA A 150 -9.15 -18.32 -0.28
CA ALA A 150 -9.22 -18.36 -1.74
C ALA A 150 -8.19 -19.31 -2.38
N ASN A 151 -7.44 -20.13 -1.60
CA ASN A 151 -6.37 -21.01 -2.05
C ASN A 151 -5.24 -20.31 -2.82
N LEU A 152 -4.98 -19.05 -2.50
CA LEU A 152 -3.98 -18.23 -3.18
C LEU A 152 -2.65 -18.16 -2.42
N SER A 153 -2.29 -19.18 -1.65
CA SER A 153 -1.11 -19.21 -0.77
C SER A 153 0.23 -19.12 -1.51
N LYS A 154 0.36 -18.15 -2.41
CA LYS A 154 1.59 -17.81 -3.13
C LYS A 154 2.21 -16.55 -2.53
N ALA A 155 2.64 -16.64 -1.27
CA ALA A 155 3.46 -15.62 -0.65
C ALA A 155 4.88 -15.61 -1.27
N TYR A 156 5.48 -14.44 -1.32
CA TYR A 156 6.85 -14.25 -1.79
C TYR A 156 7.68 -13.44 -0.80
#